data_ac76c077cea01bc2348128bccc4bc6b9
#
_entry.id   ac76c077cea01bc2348128bccc4bc6b9
#
_cell.length_a   1.000
_cell.length_b   1.000
_cell.length_c   1.000
_cell.angle_alpha   90.00
_cell.angle_beta   90.00
_cell.angle_gamma   90.00
#
_symmetry.space_group_name_H-M   'P 1'
#
loop_
_entity.id
_entity.type
_entity.pdbx_description
1 polymer ?
#
loop_
_entity_poly.entity_id
_entity_poly.type
_entity_poly.pdbx_seq_one_letter_code
_entity_poly.pdbx_strand_id
1 'polypeptide(L)'
;VVEENFEPVARTRANYYTPGSPVQFVCVELLKGEVSGEHAVCLTFKNISRVTLTALEIHFKCKGVDGVILCEDKFEYRDLQVKPGELFGQDDAVFITAKAITSVDVTLCNVYNGKRVVHLDGIKRVRLPAPRRLAPELQKALEARMNRTGLKYQPQVFENGWYCACGAFHPTEEDTVYCSECGCDRILLQNALNTLLQPAAPADEMEMPLNA
;
A
#
# COMPACT_ATOMS: atom_id res chain seq x y z
N VAL A 1 33.20 -1.61 -17.49
CA VAL A 1 31.88 -1.03 -17.20
C VAL A 1 31.89 -0.77 -15.71
N VAL A 2 31.89 0.49 -15.28
CA VAL A 2 31.74 0.84 -13.86
C VAL A 2 30.28 0.59 -13.53
N GLU A 3 30.00 -0.38 -12.68
CA GLU A 3 28.64 -0.56 -12.14
C GLU A 3 28.33 0.66 -11.31
N GLU A 4 27.29 1.40 -11.71
CA GLU A 4 26.84 2.57 -10.98
C GLU A 4 25.88 2.17 -9.88
N ASN A 5 26.14 2.62 -8.65
CA ASN A 5 25.22 2.48 -7.55
C ASN A 5 24.19 3.60 -7.58
N PHE A 6 22.93 3.24 -7.34
CA PHE A 6 21.82 4.18 -7.18
C PHE A 6 21.33 4.16 -5.74
N GLU A 7 21.29 5.33 -5.12
CA GLU A 7 20.79 5.49 -3.76
C GLU A 7 19.37 6.09 -3.73
N PRO A 8 18.49 5.60 -2.85
CA PRO A 8 17.14 6.16 -2.72
C PRO A 8 17.20 7.59 -2.16
N VAL A 9 16.60 8.53 -2.88
CA VAL A 9 16.53 9.95 -2.50
C VAL A 9 15.13 10.42 -2.13
N ALA A 10 14.09 9.77 -2.64
CA ALA A 10 12.72 10.07 -2.30
C ALA A 10 11.83 8.84 -2.48
N ARG A 11 10.80 8.73 -1.63
CA ARG A 11 9.78 7.70 -1.73
C ARG A 11 8.41 8.31 -1.48
N THR A 12 7.50 8.11 -2.41
CA THR A 12 6.13 8.65 -2.33
C THR A 12 5.13 7.51 -2.43
N ARG A 13 4.27 7.38 -1.41
CA ARG A 13 3.19 6.39 -1.41
C ARG A 13 2.14 6.77 -2.47
N ALA A 14 1.69 5.78 -3.22
CA ALA A 14 0.52 5.93 -4.05
C ALA A 14 -0.75 6.06 -3.20
N ASN A 15 -1.65 6.97 -3.58
CA ASN A 15 -2.87 7.29 -2.84
C ASN A 15 -4.13 7.00 -3.66
N TYR A 16 -4.04 6.10 -4.62
CA TYR A 16 -5.16 5.71 -5.47
C TYR A 16 -5.11 4.21 -5.79
N TYR A 17 -6.26 3.69 -6.17
CA TYR A 17 -6.48 2.30 -6.54
C TYR A 17 -7.36 2.24 -7.79
N THR A 18 -7.11 1.27 -8.66
CA THR A 18 -7.95 0.99 -9.82
C THR A 18 -8.94 -0.12 -9.46
N PRO A 19 -10.26 0.17 -9.36
CA PRO A 19 -11.26 -0.83 -9.00
C PRO A 19 -11.20 -2.07 -9.89
N GLY A 20 -11.29 -3.25 -9.26
CA GLY A 20 -11.19 -4.54 -9.94
C GLY A 20 -9.77 -4.99 -10.27
N SER A 21 -8.75 -4.18 -9.94
CA SER A 21 -7.35 -4.56 -10.17
C SER A 21 -6.89 -5.65 -9.19
N PRO A 22 -6.23 -6.72 -9.68
CA PRO A 22 -5.54 -7.70 -8.83
C PRO A 22 -4.21 -7.19 -8.30
N VAL A 23 -3.80 -5.97 -8.68
CA VAL A 23 -2.55 -5.31 -8.30
C VAL A 23 -2.84 -3.99 -7.61
N GLN A 24 -2.18 -3.77 -6.47
CA GLN A 24 -2.11 -2.47 -5.81
C GLN A 24 -0.82 -1.77 -6.22
N PHE A 25 -0.91 -0.53 -6.71
CA PHE A 25 0.24 0.35 -6.83
C PHE A 25 0.59 0.91 -5.45
N VAL A 26 1.80 0.66 -4.97
CA VAL A 26 2.19 0.94 -3.59
C VAL A 26 2.93 2.27 -3.46
N CYS A 27 4.01 2.46 -4.23
CA CYS A 27 4.81 3.67 -4.16
C CYS A 27 5.66 3.91 -5.40
N VAL A 28 6.09 5.16 -5.53
CA VAL A 28 7.19 5.59 -6.40
C VAL A 28 8.42 5.76 -5.55
N GLU A 29 9.55 5.28 -6.01
CA GLU A 29 10.86 5.53 -5.44
C GLU A 29 11.76 6.21 -6.47
N LEU A 30 12.39 7.30 -6.08
CA LEU A 30 13.40 7.98 -6.87
C LEU A 30 14.77 7.61 -6.31
N LEU A 31 15.62 7.11 -7.18
CA LEU A 31 17.01 6.81 -6.89
C LEU A 31 17.90 7.83 -7.60
N LYS A 32 19.10 8.06 -7.07
CA LYS A 32 20.10 8.94 -7.68
C LYS A 32 21.42 8.17 -7.85
N GLY A 33 21.97 8.21 -9.04
CA GLY A 33 23.28 7.65 -9.34
C GLY A 33 24.40 8.42 -8.64
N GLU A 34 25.27 7.71 -7.95
CA GLU A 34 26.39 8.30 -7.20
C GLU A 34 27.41 9.00 -8.12
N VAL A 35 27.63 8.46 -9.32
CA VAL A 35 28.61 8.95 -10.29
C VAL A 35 27.99 9.86 -11.32
N SER A 36 26.92 9.44 -11.98
CA SER A 36 26.24 10.20 -13.04
C SER A 36 25.41 11.36 -12.50
N GLY A 37 24.87 11.20 -11.28
CA GLY A 37 23.87 12.11 -10.72
C GLY A 37 22.50 11.98 -11.39
N GLU A 38 22.29 11.00 -12.26
CA GLU A 38 21.01 10.73 -12.90
C GLU A 38 19.97 10.22 -11.89
N HIS A 39 18.71 10.48 -12.19
CA HIS A 39 17.58 9.99 -11.40
C HIS A 39 16.95 8.80 -12.09
N ALA A 40 16.75 7.72 -11.34
CA ALA A 40 16.00 6.55 -11.78
C ALA A 40 14.65 6.49 -11.08
N VAL A 41 13.60 6.15 -11.81
CA VAL A 41 12.24 5.94 -11.30
C VAL A 41 11.99 4.46 -11.17
N CYS A 42 11.76 4.00 -9.94
CA CYS A 42 11.32 2.65 -9.65
C CYS A 42 9.90 2.66 -9.08
N LEU A 43 9.09 1.68 -9.46
CA LEU A 43 7.71 1.56 -9.04
C LEU A 43 7.51 0.27 -8.27
N THR A 44 6.83 0.34 -7.13
CA THR A 44 6.50 -0.85 -6.34
C THR A 44 5.03 -1.17 -6.45
N PHE A 45 4.74 -2.41 -6.77
CA PHE A 45 3.41 -2.98 -6.83
C PHE A 45 3.27 -4.13 -5.85
N LYS A 46 2.02 -4.49 -5.53
CA LYS A 46 1.69 -5.64 -4.69
C LYS A 46 0.63 -6.50 -5.35
N ASN A 47 0.83 -7.81 -5.36
CA ASN A 47 -0.21 -8.73 -5.75
C ASN A 47 -1.22 -8.87 -4.61
N ILE A 48 -2.41 -8.29 -4.77
CA ILE A 48 -3.52 -8.37 -3.81
C ILE A 48 -4.55 -9.43 -4.20
N SER A 49 -4.28 -10.21 -5.24
CA SER A 49 -5.13 -11.31 -5.67
C SER A 49 -4.76 -12.63 -4.99
N ARG A 50 -5.52 -13.67 -5.29
CA ARG A 50 -5.29 -15.04 -4.79
C ARG A 50 -4.53 -15.93 -5.76
N VAL A 51 -4.06 -15.37 -6.86
CA VAL A 51 -3.39 -16.12 -7.94
C VAL A 51 -2.02 -15.53 -8.22
N THR A 52 -1.12 -16.35 -8.76
CA THR A 52 0.21 -15.89 -9.19
C THR A 52 0.07 -15.03 -10.44
N LEU A 53 0.73 -13.87 -10.43
CA LEU A 53 0.76 -12.97 -11.58
C LEU A 53 2.02 -13.21 -12.42
N THR A 54 1.86 -13.11 -13.75
CA THR A 54 2.92 -13.41 -14.71
C THR A 54 3.41 -12.21 -15.50
N ALA A 55 2.61 -11.14 -15.60
CA ALA A 55 3.02 -9.88 -16.19
C ALA A 55 2.12 -8.73 -15.75
N LEU A 56 2.64 -7.51 -15.84
CA LEU A 56 1.91 -6.26 -15.63
C LEU A 56 2.31 -5.23 -16.69
N GLU A 57 1.33 -4.71 -17.41
CA GLU A 57 1.52 -3.57 -18.31
C GLU A 57 0.98 -2.30 -17.66
N ILE A 58 1.79 -1.26 -17.67
CA ILE A 58 1.45 0.06 -17.15
C ILE A 58 1.67 1.15 -18.22
N HIS A 59 0.96 2.25 -18.07
CA HIS A 59 1.28 3.52 -18.69
C HIS A 59 1.76 4.47 -17.59
N PHE A 60 2.88 5.15 -17.80
CA PHE A 60 3.42 6.08 -16.82
C PHE A 60 3.78 7.43 -17.47
N LYS A 61 3.76 8.45 -16.63
CA LYS A 61 4.11 9.81 -17.02
C LYS A 61 4.97 10.43 -15.93
N CYS A 62 6.19 10.81 -16.29
CA CYS A 62 7.11 11.52 -15.41
C CYS A 62 7.11 13.01 -15.75
N LYS A 63 6.96 13.85 -14.72
CA LYS A 63 6.97 15.30 -14.86
C LYS A 63 8.15 15.89 -14.10
N GLY A 64 8.77 16.89 -14.70
CA GLY A 64 9.80 17.71 -14.08
C GLY A 64 9.24 18.98 -13.47
N VAL A 65 10.14 19.94 -13.24
CA VAL A 65 9.81 21.27 -12.71
C VAL A 65 8.76 21.94 -13.61
N ASP A 66 7.84 22.69 -13.01
CA ASP A 66 6.74 23.38 -13.71
C ASP A 66 5.78 22.45 -14.50
N GLY A 67 5.76 21.16 -14.16
CA GLY A 67 4.84 20.20 -14.77
C GLY A 67 5.21 19.78 -16.18
N VAL A 68 6.41 20.10 -16.67
CA VAL A 68 6.91 19.67 -17.96
C VAL A 68 6.98 18.15 -18.02
N ILE A 69 6.38 17.54 -19.05
CA ILE A 69 6.44 16.10 -19.26
C ILE A 69 7.85 15.73 -19.74
N LEU A 70 8.56 14.92 -18.95
CA LEU A 70 9.89 14.40 -19.27
C LEU A 70 9.81 13.09 -20.03
N CYS A 71 8.86 12.26 -19.68
CA CYS A 71 8.58 10.98 -20.32
C CYS A 71 7.10 10.61 -20.15
N GLU A 72 6.53 10.04 -21.20
CA GLU A 72 5.22 9.41 -21.15
C GLU A 72 5.29 8.17 -22.04
N ASP A 73 5.18 6.98 -21.46
CA ASP A 73 5.37 5.72 -22.15
C ASP A 73 4.65 4.56 -21.45
N LYS A 74 4.69 3.41 -22.07
CA LYS A 74 4.26 2.13 -21.49
C LYS A 74 5.47 1.34 -21.02
N PHE A 75 5.29 0.60 -19.93
CA PHE A 75 6.28 -0.35 -19.45
C PHE A 75 5.59 -1.67 -19.12
N GLU A 76 6.25 -2.77 -19.44
CA GLU A 76 5.75 -4.10 -19.18
C GLU A 76 6.74 -4.91 -18.35
N TYR A 77 6.29 -5.27 -17.14
CA TYR A 77 6.97 -6.25 -16.30
C TYR A 77 6.60 -7.65 -16.81
N ARG A 78 7.58 -8.38 -17.33
CA ARG A 78 7.41 -9.70 -17.95
C ARG A 78 8.02 -10.80 -17.09
N ASP A 79 7.67 -12.03 -17.45
CA ASP A 79 8.25 -13.25 -16.85
C ASP A 79 8.18 -13.28 -15.32
N LEU A 80 7.13 -12.67 -14.78
CA LEU A 80 6.90 -12.61 -13.35
C LEU A 80 6.38 -13.96 -12.82
N GLN A 81 6.68 -14.21 -11.53
CA GLN A 81 6.12 -15.31 -10.74
C GLN A 81 5.72 -14.77 -9.36
N VAL A 82 4.90 -13.72 -9.36
CA VAL A 82 4.53 -12.97 -8.15
C VAL A 82 3.38 -13.66 -7.47
N LYS A 83 3.63 -14.24 -6.31
CA LYS A 83 2.62 -14.91 -5.48
C LYS A 83 1.71 -13.90 -4.78
N PRO A 84 0.52 -14.32 -4.30
CA PRO A 84 -0.33 -13.49 -3.47
C PRO A 84 0.42 -12.85 -2.30
N GLY A 85 0.24 -11.53 -2.11
CA GLY A 85 0.88 -10.74 -1.06
C GLY A 85 2.29 -10.25 -1.36
N GLU A 86 2.95 -10.73 -2.40
CA GLU A 86 4.32 -10.32 -2.74
C GLU A 86 4.37 -8.95 -3.40
N LEU A 87 5.45 -8.21 -3.10
CA LEU A 87 5.84 -6.96 -3.75
C LEU A 87 6.69 -7.25 -4.99
N PHE A 88 6.59 -6.38 -5.99
CA PHE A 88 7.40 -6.50 -7.22
C PHE A 88 7.56 -5.15 -7.90
N GLY A 89 8.46 -5.08 -8.88
CA GLY A 89 8.70 -3.92 -9.73
C GLY A 89 9.74 -2.93 -9.20
N GLN A 90 10.10 -3.02 -7.92
CA GLN A 90 11.05 -2.09 -7.28
C GLN A 90 12.48 -2.18 -7.80
N ASP A 91 12.83 -3.31 -8.43
CA ASP A 91 14.19 -3.56 -8.92
C ASP A 91 14.42 -3.09 -10.37
N ASP A 92 13.32 -2.67 -11.05
CA ASP A 92 13.35 -2.23 -12.43
C ASP A 92 13.13 -0.72 -12.53
N ALA A 93 14.10 0.00 -13.08
CA ALA A 93 13.92 1.40 -13.41
C ALA A 93 13.08 1.55 -14.68
N VAL A 94 11.92 2.19 -14.59
CA VAL A 94 11.06 2.46 -15.75
C VAL A 94 11.51 3.67 -16.55
N PHE A 95 12.28 4.58 -15.94
CA PHE A 95 12.80 5.78 -16.56
C PHE A 95 14.06 6.27 -15.85
N ILE A 96 15.07 6.71 -16.61
CA ILE A 96 16.30 7.31 -16.09
C ILE A 96 16.53 8.63 -16.81
N THR A 97 16.88 9.68 -16.05
CA THR A 97 17.10 11.03 -16.58
C THR A 97 18.04 11.85 -15.69
N ALA A 98 18.80 12.75 -16.33
CA ALA A 98 19.57 13.76 -15.61
C ALA A 98 18.72 14.92 -15.05
N LYS A 99 17.44 15.01 -15.47
CA LYS A 99 16.52 16.09 -15.04
C LYS A 99 15.83 15.74 -13.74
N ALA A 100 15.57 16.77 -12.91
CA ALA A 100 14.80 16.59 -11.67
C ALA A 100 13.36 16.17 -11.96
N ILE A 101 12.90 15.13 -11.28
CA ILE A 101 11.54 14.60 -11.36
C ILE A 101 10.74 15.09 -10.15
N THR A 102 9.57 15.68 -10.40
CA THR A 102 8.68 16.23 -9.36
C THR A 102 7.44 15.39 -9.11
N SER A 103 6.97 14.65 -10.12
CA SER A 103 5.84 13.74 -9.97
C SER A 103 5.88 12.60 -10.99
N VAL A 104 5.33 11.47 -10.60
CA VAL A 104 5.14 10.30 -11.46
C VAL A 104 3.68 9.87 -11.35
N ASP A 105 3.02 9.77 -12.47
CA ASP A 105 1.64 9.31 -12.60
C ASP A 105 1.64 7.94 -13.27
N VAL A 106 0.92 6.97 -12.70
CA VAL A 106 0.90 5.57 -13.16
C VAL A 106 -0.53 5.11 -13.36
N THR A 107 -0.80 4.53 -14.51
CA THR A 107 -2.08 3.88 -14.85
C THR A 107 -1.83 2.41 -15.17
N LEU A 108 -2.57 1.51 -14.53
CA LEU A 108 -2.52 0.09 -14.82
C LEU A 108 -3.30 -0.16 -16.11
N CYS A 109 -2.71 -0.89 -17.06
CA CYS A 109 -3.32 -1.22 -18.33
C CYS A 109 -3.83 -2.66 -18.37
N ASN A 110 -2.92 -3.62 -18.22
CA ASN A 110 -3.25 -5.04 -18.27
C ASN A 110 -2.50 -5.81 -17.19
N VAL A 111 -3.18 -6.74 -16.54
CA VAL A 111 -2.58 -7.67 -15.56
C VAL A 111 -2.78 -9.08 -16.06
N TYR A 112 -1.72 -9.87 -16.08
CA TYR A 112 -1.70 -11.22 -16.61
C TYR A 112 -1.53 -12.26 -15.52
N ASN A 113 -2.31 -13.33 -15.63
CA ASN A 113 -2.16 -14.57 -14.87
C ASN A 113 -2.15 -15.73 -15.85
N GLY A 114 -0.97 -16.09 -16.32
CA GLY A 114 -0.82 -17.09 -17.37
C GLY A 114 -1.59 -16.69 -18.64
N LYS A 115 -2.67 -17.42 -18.94
CA LYS A 115 -3.51 -17.17 -20.13
C LYS A 115 -4.64 -16.15 -19.92
N ARG A 116 -4.87 -15.73 -18.68
CA ARG A 116 -5.96 -14.77 -18.36
C ARG A 116 -5.40 -13.35 -18.28
N VAL A 117 -6.18 -12.42 -18.76
CA VAL A 117 -5.86 -11.00 -18.75
C VAL A 117 -6.98 -10.24 -18.06
N VAL A 118 -6.61 -9.34 -17.15
CA VAL A 118 -7.52 -8.35 -16.58
C VAL A 118 -7.22 -7.02 -17.24
N HIS A 119 -8.18 -6.51 -18.01
CA HIS A 119 -8.07 -5.22 -18.69
C HIS A 119 -8.53 -4.11 -17.75
N LEU A 120 -7.68 -3.11 -17.54
CA LEU A 120 -7.91 -1.99 -16.61
C LEU A 120 -7.91 -0.64 -17.33
N ASP A 121 -7.63 -0.61 -18.64
CA ASP A 121 -7.67 0.59 -19.46
C ASP A 121 -9.05 1.26 -19.38
N GLY A 122 -9.05 2.58 -19.13
CA GLY A 122 -10.28 3.37 -19.05
C GLY A 122 -11.03 3.27 -17.73
N ILE A 123 -10.62 2.42 -16.79
CA ILE A 123 -11.22 2.35 -15.46
C ILE A 123 -10.73 3.54 -14.63
N LYS A 124 -11.67 4.33 -14.11
CA LYS A 124 -11.35 5.49 -13.30
C LYS A 124 -10.76 5.06 -11.95
N ARG A 125 -9.59 5.58 -11.63
CA ARG A 125 -8.95 5.40 -10.34
C ARG A 125 -9.75 6.07 -9.22
N VAL A 126 -9.73 5.45 -8.04
CA VAL A 126 -10.32 6.01 -6.82
C VAL A 126 -9.21 6.40 -5.84
N ARG A 127 -9.43 7.50 -5.12
CA ARG A 127 -8.48 7.96 -4.12
C ARG A 127 -8.62 7.10 -2.86
N LEU A 128 -7.47 6.67 -2.32
CA LEU A 128 -7.41 5.98 -1.04
C LEU A 128 -7.02 6.96 0.07
N PRO A 129 -7.62 6.84 1.28
CA PRO A 129 -7.18 7.61 2.43
C PRO A 129 -5.78 7.17 2.86
N ALA A 130 -5.03 8.06 3.49
CA ALA A 130 -3.75 7.71 4.07
C ALA A 130 -3.95 6.79 5.30
N PRO A 131 -3.21 5.68 5.42
CA PRO A 131 -3.22 4.86 6.62
C PRO A 131 -2.75 5.66 7.83
N ARG A 132 -3.44 5.52 8.95
CA ARG A 132 -3.12 6.21 10.20
C ARG A 132 -2.33 5.27 11.11
N ARG A 133 -1.16 5.70 11.55
CA ARG A 133 -0.39 4.92 12.54
C ARG A 133 -1.04 5.01 13.92
N LEU A 134 -0.98 3.90 14.65
CA LEU A 134 -1.33 3.86 16.06
C LEU A 134 -0.21 4.49 16.90
N ALA A 135 -0.59 5.11 18.02
CA ALA A 135 0.37 5.48 19.06
C ALA A 135 1.04 4.19 19.61
N PRO A 136 2.32 4.24 20.01
CA PRO A 136 3.05 3.05 20.44
C PRO A 136 2.38 2.26 21.57
N GLU A 137 1.80 2.95 22.54
CA GLU A 137 1.09 2.33 23.66
C GLU A 137 -0.19 1.61 23.20
N LEU A 138 -0.94 2.25 22.29
CA LEU A 138 -2.17 1.68 21.73
C LEU A 138 -1.84 0.49 20.81
N GLN A 139 -0.75 0.58 20.06
CA GLN A 139 -0.26 -0.55 19.27
C GLN A 139 0.03 -1.75 20.14
N LYS A 140 0.83 -1.58 21.21
CA LYS A 140 1.15 -2.67 22.17
C LYS A 140 -0.10 -3.29 22.79
N ALA A 141 -1.05 -2.46 23.19
CA ALA A 141 -2.31 -2.93 23.79
C ALA A 141 -3.15 -3.72 22.78
N LEU A 142 -3.24 -3.26 21.54
CA LEU A 142 -3.96 -3.95 20.48
C LEU A 142 -3.30 -5.28 20.12
N GLU A 143 -1.97 -5.29 19.97
CA GLU A 143 -1.20 -6.51 19.71
C GLU A 143 -1.36 -7.56 20.79
N ALA A 144 -1.31 -7.15 22.06
CA ALA A 144 -1.55 -8.03 23.19
C ALA A 144 -2.98 -8.61 23.18
N ARG A 145 -3.99 -7.77 22.91
CA ARG A 145 -5.39 -8.18 22.88
C ARG A 145 -5.71 -9.13 21.72
N MET A 146 -5.10 -8.92 20.58
CA MET A 146 -5.27 -9.75 19.38
C MET A 146 -4.34 -10.96 19.34
N ASN A 147 -3.39 -11.04 20.27
CA ASN A 147 -2.30 -12.03 20.26
C ASN A 147 -1.57 -12.08 18.91
N ARG A 148 -1.24 -10.90 18.38
CA ARG A 148 -0.59 -10.71 17.07
C ARG A 148 0.39 -9.55 17.15
N THR A 149 1.48 -9.65 16.41
CA THR A 149 2.48 -8.57 16.26
C THR A 149 2.35 -7.88 14.90
N GLY A 150 2.91 -6.67 14.77
CA GLY A 150 2.92 -5.94 13.50
C GLY A 150 1.63 -5.15 13.22
N LEU A 151 0.78 -4.95 14.24
CA LEU A 151 -0.47 -4.19 14.12
C LEU A 151 -0.22 -2.68 14.31
N LYS A 152 0.42 -2.05 13.33
CA LYS A 152 0.97 -0.69 13.41
C LYS A 152 -0.01 0.42 13.05
N TYR A 153 -1.14 0.07 12.45
CA TYR A 153 -2.08 1.04 11.86
C TYR A 153 -3.46 0.90 12.48
N GLN A 154 -4.21 2.00 12.45
CA GLN A 154 -5.62 1.98 12.79
C GLN A 154 -6.40 1.21 11.71
N PRO A 155 -7.16 0.15 12.04
CA PRO A 155 -8.07 -0.48 11.10
C PRO A 155 -9.08 0.56 10.64
N GLN A 156 -9.30 0.66 9.34
CA GLN A 156 -10.09 1.72 8.73
C GLN A 156 -10.92 1.16 7.59
N VAL A 157 -12.23 1.35 7.64
CA VAL A 157 -13.18 1.00 6.56
C VAL A 157 -13.56 2.27 5.81
N PHE A 158 -13.60 2.20 4.48
CA PHE A 158 -13.98 3.29 3.59
C PHE A 158 -14.69 2.73 2.35
N GLU A 159 -15.19 3.60 1.49
CA GLU A 159 -16.06 3.23 0.36
C GLU A 159 -15.46 2.14 -0.55
N ASN A 160 -14.17 2.23 -0.85
CA ASN A 160 -13.51 1.35 -1.82
C ASN A 160 -12.76 0.17 -1.18
N GLY A 161 -12.87 -0.03 0.13
CA GLY A 161 -12.20 -1.13 0.81
C GLY A 161 -11.92 -0.86 2.28
N TRP A 162 -10.91 -1.52 2.80
CA TRP A 162 -10.47 -1.32 4.17
C TRP A 162 -8.97 -1.57 4.35
N TYR A 163 -8.40 -0.91 5.36
CA TYR A 163 -7.05 -1.20 5.83
C TYR A 163 -7.09 -2.07 7.07
N CYS A 164 -6.29 -3.12 7.07
CA CYS A 164 -6.02 -3.90 8.26
C CYS A 164 -5.00 -3.17 9.16
N ALA A 165 -4.97 -3.50 10.45
CA ALA A 165 -3.99 -2.96 11.37
C ALA A 165 -2.54 -3.34 11.02
N CYS A 166 -2.29 -4.39 10.25
CA CYS A 166 -0.96 -4.70 9.70
C CYS A 166 -0.56 -3.79 8.53
N GLY A 167 -1.47 -3.00 7.98
CA GLY A 167 -1.26 -2.10 6.84
C GLY A 167 -1.73 -2.65 5.50
N ALA A 168 -2.22 -3.88 5.44
CA ALA A 168 -2.74 -4.47 4.22
C ALA A 168 -4.01 -3.74 3.77
N PHE A 169 -4.12 -3.50 2.47
CA PHE A 169 -5.31 -2.98 1.82
C PHE A 169 -6.13 -4.13 1.25
N HIS A 170 -7.44 -4.10 1.49
CA HIS A 170 -8.42 -5.05 0.97
C HIS A 170 -9.48 -4.27 0.21
N PRO A 171 -9.60 -4.44 -1.11
CA PRO A 171 -10.65 -3.80 -1.90
C PRO A 171 -12.02 -4.37 -1.57
N THR A 172 -13.06 -3.57 -1.79
CA THR A 172 -14.46 -3.97 -1.54
C THR A 172 -14.87 -5.21 -2.33
N GLU A 173 -14.31 -5.37 -3.53
CA GLU A 173 -14.60 -6.51 -4.43
C GLU A 173 -14.17 -7.87 -3.86
N GLU A 174 -13.24 -7.90 -2.89
CA GLU A 174 -12.86 -9.16 -2.24
C GLU A 174 -13.93 -9.70 -1.29
N ASP A 175 -14.85 -8.86 -0.82
CA ASP A 175 -15.91 -9.20 0.13
C ASP A 175 -15.42 -10.08 1.31
N THR A 176 -14.30 -9.70 1.90
CA THR A 176 -13.68 -10.44 3.01
C THR A 176 -13.62 -9.59 4.27
N VAL A 177 -13.82 -10.25 5.41
CA VAL A 177 -13.59 -9.66 6.73
C VAL A 177 -12.24 -10.09 7.34
N TYR A 178 -11.58 -11.07 6.72
CA TYR A 178 -10.28 -11.56 7.18
C TYR A 178 -9.15 -10.98 6.36
N CYS A 179 -8.12 -10.54 7.05
CA CYS A 179 -6.90 -10.09 6.40
C CYS A 179 -6.11 -11.29 5.87
N SER A 180 -5.84 -11.31 4.57
CA SER A 180 -5.05 -12.36 3.91
C SER A 180 -3.58 -12.39 4.35
N GLU A 181 -3.06 -11.31 4.93
CA GLU A 181 -1.66 -11.21 5.34
C GLU A 181 -1.44 -11.61 6.79
N CYS A 182 -2.22 -11.05 7.74
CA CYS A 182 -2.04 -11.33 9.16
C CYS A 182 -3.11 -12.24 9.75
N GLY A 183 -4.16 -12.59 8.99
CA GLY A 183 -5.25 -13.45 9.44
C GLY A 183 -6.21 -12.82 10.45
N CYS A 184 -6.06 -11.53 10.79
CA CYS A 184 -6.96 -10.87 11.71
C CYS A 184 -8.34 -10.65 11.11
N ASP A 185 -9.37 -10.83 11.93
CA ASP A 185 -10.74 -10.46 11.61
C ASP A 185 -10.92 -8.96 11.80
N ARG A 186 -11.45 -8.28 10.76
CA ARG A 186 -11.71 -6.83 10.75
C ARG A 186 -12.64 -6.39 11.86
N ILE A 187 -13.69 -7.16 12.14
CA ILE A 187 -14.71 -6.82 13.14
C ILE A 187 -14.11 -6.93 14.54
N LEU A 188 -13.35 -7.98 14.81
CA LEU A 188 -12.66 -8.17 16.07
C LEU A 188 -11.59 -7.09 16.30
N LEU A 189 -10.83 -6.72 15.29
CA LEU A 189 -9.87 -5.61 15.35
C LEU A 189 -10.56 -4.28 15.70
N GLN A 190 -11.66 -3.97 15.04
CA GLN A 190 -12.40 -2.73 15.29
C GLN A 190 -12.96 -2.69 16.69
N ASN A 191 -13.55 -3.80 17.16
CA ASN A 191 -14.10 -3.91 18.51
C ASN A 191 -12.99 -3.81 19.58
N ALA A 192 -11.85 -4.48 19.36
CA ALA A 192 -10.71 -4.39 20.26
C ALA A 192 -10.19 -2.96 20.38
N LEU A 193 -10.03 -2.26 19.25
CA LEU A 193 -9.59 -0.86 19.24
C LEU A 193 -10.59 0.05 19.94
N ASN A 194 -11.88 -0.09 19.64
CA ASN A 194 -12.93 0.72 20.26
C ASN A 194 -12.93 0.54 21.80
N THR A 195 -12.76 -0.68 22.29
CA THR A 195 -12.66 -0.96 23.72
C THR A 195 -11.44 -0.28 24.35
N LEU A 196 -10.29 -0.30 23.68
CA LEU A 196 -9.07 0.35 24.16
C LEU A 196 -9.15 1.87 24.17
N LEU A 197 -9.97 2.46 23.31
CA LEU A 197 -10.18 3.91 23.20
C LEU A 197 -11.29 4.42 24.16
N GLN A 198 -12.08 3.53 24.78
CA GLN A 198 -13.07 3.95 25.77
C GLN A 198 -12.35 4.45 27.02
N PRO A 199 -12.73 5.62 27.58
CA PRO A 199 -12.23 6.02 28.88
C PRO A 199 -12.62 4.96 29.92
N ALA A 200 -11.70 4.64 30.84
CA ALA A 200 -12.03 3.77 31.97
C ALA A 200 -13.27 4.32 32.67
N ALA A 201 -14.29 3.49 32.86
CA ALA A 201 -15.43 3.85 33.65
C ALA A 201 -14.94 4.37 35.02
N PRO A 202 -15.46 5.48 35.57
CA PRO A 202 -15.10 5.90 36.91
C PRO A 202 -15.34 4.72 37.83
N ALA A 203 -14.33 4.41 38.65
CA ALA A 203 -14.48 3.39 39.70
C ALA A 203 -15.71 3.82 40.54
N ASP A 204 -16.77 3.00 40.53
CA ASP A 204 -17.87 3.20 41.45
C ASP A 204 -17.28 3.31 42.85
N GLU A 205 -17.36 4.50 43.44
CA GLU A 205 -17.16 4.68 44.88
C GLU A 205 -18.18 3.76 45.54
N MET A 206 -17.68 2.61 46.00
CA MET A 206 -18.46 1.79 46.89
C MET A 206 -18.73 2.63 48.15
N GLU A 207 -19.88 3.27 48.16
CA GLU A 207 -20.48 3.79 49.39
C GLU A 207 -20.59 2.63 50.36
N MET A 208 -19.68 2.61 51.35
CA MET A 208 -19.83 1.75 52.49
C MET A 208 -21.06 2.22 53.28
N PRO A 209 -22.05 1.35 53.56
CA PRO A 209 -23.15 1.75 54.42
C PRO A 209 -22.61 2.03 55.81
N LEU A 210 -22.77 3.25 56.27
CA LEU A 210 -22.62 3.63 57.69
C LEU A 210 -23.68 2.91 58.49
N ASN A 211 -23.28 1.81 59.14
CA ASN A 211 -24.09 1.21 60.19
C ASN A 211 -24.05 2.12 61.43
N ALA A 212 -25.22 2.68 61.75
CA ALA A 212 -25.52 3.26 63.04
C ALA A 212 -25.81 2.14 64.09
#